data_a87cd3a1b24cfc379f3a95715d50614b
#
_entry.id   a87cd3a1b24cfc379f3a95715d50614b
#
_cell.length_a   1.000
_cell.length_b   1.000
_cell.length_c   1.000
_cell.angle_alpha   90.00
_cell.angle_beta   90.00
_cell.angle_gamma   90.00
#
_symmetry.space_group_name_H-M   'P 1'
#
loop_
_entity.id
_entity.type
_entity.pdbx_description
1 polymer ?
#
loop_
_entity_poly.entity_id
_entity_poly.type
_entity_poly.pdbx_seq_one_letter_code
_entity_poly.pdbx_strand_id
1 'polypeptide(L)'
;TNDIAVMLQISIKEAEEIKIKYASALSSMSSSDLMIEFSKTFKNKSSSISENEVSKYVEARTEEIFQMVFQEISKADVKDPLTYGIVLTGGGALMRNIVPMLEKTLSIKARIGQSIKIQAAKDIADGPNFTTCMGLLLWPLHTTDFSQLRNNQNKSFKGLLKKIRHTIENMF
;
A
#
# COMPACT_ATOMS: atom_id res chain seq x y z
N THR A 1 4.08 -5.88 9.76
CA THR A 1 3.86 -7.33 9.84
C THR A 1 4.92 -8.00 10.71
N ASN A 2 6.20 -7.80 10.39
CA ASN A 2 7.28 -8.46 11.11
C ASN A 2 7.27 -8.15 12.62
N ASP A 3 7.03 -6.91 13.00
CA ASP A 3 6.96 -6.51 14.41
C ASP A 3 5.86 -7.27 15.15
N ILE A 4 4.67 -7.42 14.54
CA ILE A 4 3.57 -8.21 15.10
C ILE A 4 3.97 -9.68 15.22
N ALA A 5 4.60 -10.26 14.19
CA ALA A 5 5.05 -11.66 14.21
C ALA A 5 6.03 -11.93 15.36
N VAL A 6 7.02 -11.06 15.54
CA VAL A 6 8.02 -11.17 16.61
C VAL A 6 7.38 -10.99 17.98
N MET A 7 6.56 -9.98 18.17
CA MET A 7 5.94 -9.66 19.45
C MET A 7 4.97 -10.74 19.92
N LEU A 8 4.16 -11.28 19.00
CA LEU A 8 3.17 -12.32 19.32
C LEU A 8 3.76 -13.74 19.23
N GLN A 9 4.97 -13.90 18.68
CA GLN A 9 5.61 -15.21 18.42
C GLN A 9 4.75 -16.11 17.50
N ILE A 10 4.23 -15.52 16.44
CA ILE A 10 3.39 -16.16 15.43
C ILE A 10 4.05 -16.15 14.05
N SER A 11 3.46 -16.86 13.11
CA SER A 11 3.93 -16.84 11.72
C SER A 11 3.71 -15.47 11.06
N ILE A 12 4.56 -15.14 10.07
CA ILE A 12 4.40 -13.91 9.26
C ILE A 12 3.01 -13.85 8.59
N LYS A 13 2.50 -15.00 8.15
CA LYS A 13 1.18 -15.09 7.52
C LYS A 13 0.06 -14.69 8.50
N GLU A 14 0.07 -15.27 9.68
CA GLU A 14 -0.91 -14.98 10.74
C GLU A 14 -0.79 -13.51 11.21
N ALA A 15 0.44 -12.99 11.34
CA ALA A 15 0.67 -11.58 11.66
C ALA A 15 0.12 -10.63 10.59
N GLU A 16 0.20 -11.01 9.31
CA GLU A 16 -0.38 -10.23 8.21
C GLU A 16 -1.91 -10.24 8.27
N GLU A 17 -2.51 -11.38 8.53
CA GLU A 17 -3.96 -11.51 8.70
C GLU A 17 -4.46 -10.66 9.88
N ILE A 18 -3.78 -10.71 11.03
CA ILE A 18 -4.08 -9.87 12.20
C ILE A 18 -3.95 -8.39 11.87
N LYS A 19 -2.86 -7.99 11.18
CA LYS A 19 -2.64 -6.61 10.77
C LYS A 19 -3.76 -6.09 9.88
N ILE A 20 -4.11 -6.83 8.84
CA ILE A 20 -5.14 -6.41 7.89
C ILE A 20 -6.51 -6.30 8.54
N LYS A 21 -6.85 -7.26 9.39
CA LYS A 21 -8.20 -7.38 9.95
C LYS A 21 -8.42 -6.46 11.15
N TYR A 22 -7.43 -6.28 12.01
CA TYR A 22 -7.62 -5.65 13.31
C TYR A 22 -6.75 -4.40 13.55
N ALA A 23 -5.57 -4.29 12.91
CA ALA A 23 -4.67 -3.21 13.26
C ALA A 23 -5.18 -1.82 12.85
N SER A 24 -4.89 -0.85 13.69
CA SER A 24 -5.08 0.58 13.46
C SER A 24 -3.72 1.28 13.54
N ALA A 25 -3.47 2.24 12.65
CA ALA A 25 -2.28 3.07 12.72
C ALA A 25 -2.30 4.03 13.91
N LEU A 26 -3.46 4.24 14.53
CA LEU A 26 -3.64 5.07 15.71
C LEU A 26 -4.34 4.26 16.81
N SER A 27 -3.62 3.90 17.86
CA SER A 27 -4.10 3.02 18.93
C SER A 27 -5.25 3.64 19.74
N SER A 28 -5.25 4.97 19.89
CA SER A 28 -6.34 5.70 20.57
C SER A 28 -7.70 5.57 19.87
N MET A 29 -7.72 5.12 18.61
CA MET A 29 -8.94 4.88 17.82
C MET A 29 -9.24 3.38 17.65
N SER A 30 -8.65 2.52 18.46
CA SER A 30 -8.88 1.07 18.48
C SER A 30 -9.55 0.63 19.78
N SER A 31 -10.20 -0.53 19.77
CA SER A 31 -10.93 -1.06 20.92
C SER A 31 -10.02 -1.78 21.90
N SER A 32 -10.19 -1.51 23.20
CA SER A 32 -9.56 -2.30 24.27
C SER A 32 -10.32 -3.58 24.59
N ASP A 33 -11.60 -3.66 24.24
CA ASP A 33 -12.49 -4.76 24.59
C ASP A 33 -12.48 -5.88 23.52
N LEU A 34 -12.05 -5.57 22.31
CA LEU A 34 -11.95 -6.54 21.23
C LEU A 34 -10.70 -7.40 21.43
N MET A 35 -10.90 -8.65 21.81
CA MET A 35 -9.83 -9.63 22.00
C MET A 35 -9.60 -10.44 20.71
N ILE A 36 -8.36 -10.56 20.33
CA ILE A 36 -7.89 -11.31 19.15
C ILE A 36 -7.22 -12.58 19.66
N GLU A 37 -7.77 -13.73 19.29
CA GLU A 37 -7.18 -15.01 19.60
C GLU A 37 -6.13 -15.41 18.56
N PHE A 38 -5.03 -15.99 19.01
CA PHE A 38 -3.95 -16.48 18.15
C PHE A 38 -3.22 -17.65 18.82
N SER A 39 -2.52 -18.45 18.01
CA SER A 39 -1.70 -19.57 18.49
C SER A 39 -0.22 -19.29 18.35
N LYS A 40 0.53 -19.37 19.46
CA LYS A 40 1.98 -19.22 19.41
C LYS A 40 2.65 -20.38 18.70
N THR A 41 3.49 -20.08 17.71
CA THR A 41 4.14 -21.07 16.84
C THR A 41 4.93 -22.14 17.63
N PHE A 42 5.61 -21.75 18.72
CA PHE A 42 6.52 -22.66 19.45
C PHE A 42 5.89 -23.37 20.64
N LYS A 43 4.68 -23.02 21.08
CA LYS A 43 4.10 -23.54 22.31
C LYS A 43 2.72 -24.19 22.15
N ASN A 44 2.14 -24.17 20.96
CA ASN A 44 0.75 -24.60 20.67
C ASN A 44 -0.25 -24.13 21.75
N LYS A 45 0.02 -22.94 22.34
CA LYS A 45 -0.82 -22.38 23.39
C LYS A 45 -1.64 -21.26 22.81
N SER A 46 -2.95 -21.35 22.89
CA SER A 46 -3.85 -20.22 22.61
C SER A 46 -3.52 -19.07 23.53
N SER A 47 -3.46 -17.91 22.95
CA SER A 47 -3.25 -16.64 23.63
C SER A 47 -4.19 -15.62 23.04
N SER A 48 -4.45 -14.55 23.76
CA SER A 48 -5.27 -13.45 23.28
C SER A 48 -4.58 -12.13 23.55
N ILE A 49 -4.86 -11.14 22.70
CA ILE A 49 -4.36 -9.77 22.82
C ILE A 49 -5.47 -8.81 22.41
N SER A 50 -5.53 -7.64 23.01
CA SER A 50 -6.51 -6.63 22.60
C SER A 50 -6.14 -5.97 21.28
N GLU A 51 -7.14 -5.53 20.54
CA GLU A 51 -6.95 -4.72 19.33
C GLU A 51 -6.08 -3.48 19.61
N ASN A 52 -6.28 -2.85 20.77
CA ASN A 52 -5.52 -1.68 21.18
C ASN A 52 -4.03 -1.99 21.35
N GLU A 53 -3.67 -3.12 21.97
CA GLU A 53 -2.27 -3.52 22.14
C GLU A 53 -1.59 -3.80 20.81
N VAL A 54 -2.24 -4.52 19.88
CA VAL A 54 -1.72 -4.72 18.52
C VAL A 54 -1.52 -3.39 17.83
N SER A 55 -2.49 -2.49 17.96
CA SER A 55 -2.44 -1.16 17.34
C SER A 55 -1.32 -0.29 17.89
N LYS A 56 -0.92 -0.42 19.16
CA LYS A 56 0.26 0.28 19.72
C LYS A 56 1.56 -0.09 18.99
N TYR A 57 1.75 -1.37 18.66
CA TYR A 57 2.93 -1.80 17.89
C TYR A 57 2.91 -1.24 16.46
N VAL A 58 1.73 -1.22 15.85
CA VAL A 58 1.56 -0.68 14.51
C VAL A 58 1.74 0.84 14.50
N GLU A 59 1.21 1.55 15.49
CA GLU A 59 1.37 2.99 15.67
C GLU A 59 2.84 3.36 15.77
N ALA A 60 3.59 2.70 16.66
CA ALA A 60 5.03 2.97 16.85
C ALA A 60 5.82 2.79 15.54
N ARG A 61 5.58 1.70 14.80
CA ARG A 61 6.25 1.46 13.51
C ARG A 61 5.82 2.46 12.45
N THR A 62 4.56 2.84 12.42
CA THR A 62 4.05 3.79 11.42
C THR A 62 4.61 5.19 11.69
N GLU A 63 4.72 5.58 12.95
CA GLU A 63 5.35 6.83 13.36
C GLU A 63 6.81 6.90 12.92
N GLU A 64 7.59 5.86 13.18
CA GLU A 64 8.98 5.75 12.76
C GLU A 64 9.12 5.89 11.24
N ILE A 65 8.28 5.19 10.46
CA ILE A 65 8.28 5.30 8.99
C ILE A 65 7.98 6.72 8.53
N PHE A 66 6.97 7.38 9.10
CA PHE A 66 6.62 8.74 8.73
C PHE A 66 7.72 9.74 9.08
N GLN A 67 8.38 9.57 10.22
CA GLN A 67 9.52 10.41 10.59
C GLN A 67 10.69 10.24 9.62
N MET A 68 11.02 8.99 9.23
CA MET A 68 12.05 8.74 8.22
C MET A 68 11.71 9.36 6.86
N VAL A 69 10.48 9.20 6.40
CA VAL A 69 10.00 9.82 5.14
C VAL A 69 10.10 11.34 5.21
N PHE A 70 9.71 11.94 6.32
CA PHE A 70 9.78 13.40 6.51
C PHE A 70 11.24 13.90 6.52
N GLN A 71 12.16 13.15 7.10
CA GLN A 71 13.59 13.47 7.04
C GLN A 71 14.10 13.47 5.60
N GLU A 72 13.70 12.50 4.76
CA GLU A 72 14.08 12.46 3.35
C GLU A 72 13.47 13.63 2.56
N ILE A 73 12.20 13.97 2.81
CA ILE A 73 11.55 15.15 2.21
C ILE A 73 12.31 16.43 2.59
N SER A 74 12.71 16.57 3.85
CA SER A 74 13.43 17.74 4.34
C SER A 74 14.81 17.90 3.69
N LYS A 75 15.48 16.80 3.34
CA LYS A 75 16.77 16.81 2.63
C LYS A 75 16.63 17.26 1.15
N ALA A 76 15.47 17.12 0.56
CA ALA A 76 15.22 17.43 -0.84
C ALA A 76 15.18 18.94 -1.14
N ASP A 77 15.42 19.81 -0.16
CA ASP A 77 15.44 21.29 -0.29
C ASP A 77 14.21 21.85 -1.05
N VAL A 78 13.04 21.32 -0.69
CA VAL A 78 11.78 21.78 -1.24
C VAL A 78 11.54 23.21 -0.75
N LYS A 79 11.70 24.19 -1.64
CA LYS A 79 11.59 25.62 -1.31
C LYS A 79 10.22 26.04 -0.83
N ASP A 80 9.17 25.33 -1.26
CA ASP A 80 7.81 25.57 -0.81
C ASP A 80 7.46 24.60 0.31
N PRO A 81 6.89 25.08 1.44
CA PRO A 81 6.31 24.20 2.43
C PRO A 81 5.25 23.34 1.73
N LEU A 82 5.03 22.11 2.24
CA LEU A 82 4.02 21.17 1.73
C LEU A 82 2.58 21.76 1.85
N THR A 83 2.35 22.88 1.19
CA THR A 83 1.13 23.70 1.29
C THR A 83 -0.11 22.90 0.89
N TYR A 84 0.04 22.00 -0.07
CA TYR A 84 -1.05 21.13 -0.54
C TYR A 84 -1.16 19.81 0.25
N GLY A 85 -0.32 19.64 1.27
CA GLY A 85 -0.32 18.45 2.11
C GLY A 85 0.35 17.24 1.46
N ILE A 86 0.12 16.06 2.06
CA ILE A 86 0.70 14.78 1.65
C ILE A 86 -0.39 13.88 1.08
N VAL A 87 -0.07 13.18 0.00
CA VAL A 87 -0.95 12.17 -0.60
C VAL A 87 -0.36 10.79 -0.34
N LEU A 88 -1.07 9.98 0.46
CA LEU A 88 -0.72 8.59 0.72
C LEU A 88 -1.27 7.69 -0.38
N THR A 89 -0.46 6.76 -0.86
CA THR A 89 -0.85 5.79 -1.87
C THR A 89 -0.19 4.43 -1.61
N GLY A 90 -0.56 3.42 -2.37
CA GLY A 90 -0.09 2.06 -2.16
C GLY A 90 -0.93 1.29 -1.14
N GLY A 91 -0.62 0.01 -0.95
CA GLY A 91 -1.37 -0.88 -0.04
C GLY A 91 -1.36 -0.42 1.43
N GLY A 92 -0.28 0.22 1.88
CA GLY A 92 -0.17 0.78 3.23
C GLY A 92 -1.19 1.90 3.52
N ALA A 93 -1.63 2.63 2.50
CA ALA A 93 -2.64 3.67 2.64
C ALA A 93 -4.04 3.13 2.99
N LEU A 94 -4.27 1.81 2.86
CA LEU A 94 -5.50 1.14 3.26
C LEU A 94 -5.57 0.85 4.77
N MET A 95 -4.48 1.06 5.52
CA MET A 95 -4.48 0.83 6.95
C MET A 95 -5.46 1.78 7.64
N ARG A 96 -6.23 1.25 8.59
CA ARG A 96 -7.19 2.05 9.35
C ARG A 96 -6.47 3.19 10.09
N ASN A 97 -7.06 4.37 10.05
CA ASN A 97 -6.59 5.57 10.74
C ASN A 97 -5.17 6.04 10.35
N ILE A 98 -4.70 5.67 9.14
CA ILE A 98 -3.37 6.05 8.65
C ILE A 98 -3.25 7.57 8.41
N VAL A 99 -4.32 8.22 7.93
CA VAL A 99 -4.34 9.67 7.68
C VAL A 99 -4.28 10.46 8.99
N PRO A 100 -5.16 10.21 9.98
CA PRO A 100 -5.04 10.84 11.31
C PRO A 100 -3.68 10.61 11.97
N MET A 101 -3.07 9.42 11.79
CA MET A 101 -1.74 9.13 12.31
C MET A 101 -0.67 9.99 11.67
N LEU A 102 -0.68 10.13 10.34
CA LEU A 102 0.26 11.00 9.63
C LEU A 102 0.09 12.47 10.03
N GLU A 103 -1.14 12.96 10.06
CA GLU A 103 -1.43 14.34 10.46
C GLU A 103 -0.98 14.63 11.90
N LYS A 104 -1.16 13.67 12.82
CA LYS A 104 -0.67 13.74 14.21
C LYS A 104 0.86 13.80 14.26
N THR A 105 1.53 12.96 13.49
CA THR A 105 3.00 12.82 13.55
C THR A 105 3.73 14.00 12.90
N LEU A 106 3.25 14.48 11.76
CA LEU A 106 3.94 15.49 10.95
C LEU A 106 3.31 16.87 11.01
N SER A 107 2.13 17.02 11.60
CA SER A 107 1.35 18.27 11.62
C SER A 107 1.07 18.82 10.22
N ILE A 108 0.97 17.94 9.23
CA ILE A 108 0.73 18.27 7.82
C ILE A 108 -0.57 17.59 7.39
N LYS A 109 -1.41 18.31 6.65
CA LYS A 109 -2.64 17.74 6.09
C LYS A 109 -2.35 16.60 5.13
N ALA A 110 -3.16 15.53 5.22
CA ALA A 110 -2.97 14.36 4.37
C ALA A 110 -4.30 13.83 3.82
N ARG A 111 -4.20 13.13 2.71
CA ARG A 111 -5.32 12.40 2.11
C ARG A 111 -4.86 11.11 1.45
N ILE A 112 -5.78 10.19 1.25
CA ILE A 112 -5.51 8.99 0.45
C ILE A 112 -5.64 9.36 -1.03
N GLY A 113 -4.61 9.00 -1.82
CA GLY A 113 -4.63 9.09 -3.26
C GLY A 113 -5.43 7.93 -3.86
N GLN A 114 -6.20 8.24 -4.88
CA GLN A 114 -6.88 7.23 -5.68
C GLN A 114 -6.19 7.06 -7.02
N SER A 115 -6.24 5.85 -7.58
CA SER A 115 -5.74 5.61 -8.93
C SER A 115 -6.60 6.36 -9.96
N ILE A 116 -5.99 6.74 -11.08
CA ILE A 116 -6.74 7.33 -12.20
C ILE A 116 -7.64 6.24 -12.77
N LYS A 117 -8.93 6.53 -12.90
CA LYS A 117 -9.90 5.60 -13.45
C LYS A 117 -9.66 5.40 -14.95
N ILE A 118 -9.19 4.25 -15.35
CA ILE A 118 -9.16 3.83 -16.76
C ILE A 118 -10.46 3.06 -17.03
N GLN A 119 -11.18 3.47 -18.06
CA GLN A 119 -12.52 2.94 -18.39
C GLN A 119 -12.56 1.41 -18.58
N ALA A 120 -11.44 0.82 -19.05
CA ALA A 120 -11.30 -0.61 -19.26
C ALA A 120 -11.00 -1.43 -18.00
N ALA A 121 -10.64 -0.78 -16.88
CA ALA A 121 -10.22 -1.45 -15.64
C ALA A 121 -11.03 -0.95 -14.43
N LYS A 122 -12.24 -0.43 -14.65
CA LYS A 122 -13.07 0.20 -13.61
C LYS A 122 -13.32 -0.68 -12.40
N ASP A 123 -13.45 -1.98 -12.60
CA ASP A 123 -13.85 -2.92 -11.54
C ASP A 123 -12.66 -3.58 -10.86
N ILE A 124 -11.44 -3.45 -11.41
CA ILE A 124 -10.25 -4.19 -10.96
C ILE A 124 -9.24 -3.27 -10.28
N ALA A 125 -9.13 -2.02 -10.70
CA ALA A 125 -8.05 -1.10 -10.32
C ALA A 125 -8.55 0.09 -9.49
N ASP A 126 -9.62 -0.07 -8.72
CA ASP A 126 -10.14 0.98 -7.86
C ASP A 126 -9.47 0.88 -6.49
N GLY A 127 -8.59 1.82 -6.19
CA GLY A 127 -7.95 1.91 -4.88
C GLY A 127 -6.48 2.37 -4.93
N PRO A 128 -5.94 2.80 -3.78
CA PRO A 128 -4.58 3.33 -3.68
C PRO A 128 -3.50 2.26 -3.95
N ASN A 129 -3.79 0.98 -3.74
CA ASN A 129 -2.87 -0.13 -3.96
C ASN A 129 -2.51 -0.35 -5.44
N PHE A 130 -3.33 0.11 -6.38
CA PHE A 130 -3.07 -0.02 -7.82
C PHE A 130 -2.40 1.21 -8.44
N THR A 131 -2.21 2.30 -7.70
CA THR A 131 -1.73 3.58 -8.22
C THR A 131 -0.40 3.46 -8.98
N THR A 132 0.55 2.69 -8.45
CA THR A 132 1.85 2.47 -9.12
C THR A 132 1.68 1.71 -10.44
N CYS A 133 0.90 0.64 -10.45
CA CYS A 133 0.64 -0.13 -11.68
C CYS A 133 -0.04 0.72 -12.74
N MET A 134 -1.03 1.53 -12.33
CA MET A 134 -1.72 2.44 -13.24
C MET A 134 -0.80 3.53 -13.77
N GLY A 135 0.08 4.08 -12.92
CA GLY A 135 1.09 5.05 -13.32
C GLY A 135 2.05 4.47 -14.36
N LEU A 136 2.53 3.25 -14.16
CA LEU A 136 3.40 2.56 -15.12
C LEU A 136 2.72 2.27 -16.46
N LEU A 137 1.43 1.98 -16.47
CA LEU A 137 0.66 1.77 -17.69
C LEU A 137 0.41 3.09 -18.44
N LEU A 138 0.21 4.19 -17.72
CA LEU A 138 -0.08 5.50 -18.31
C LEU A 138 1.18 6.27 -18.71
N TRP A 139 2.31 6.04 -18.03
CA TRP A 139 3.56 6.74 -18.30
C TRP A 139 3.98 6.74 -19.78
N PRO A 140 3.99 5.57 -20.48
CA PRO A 140 4.34 5.54 -21.88
C PRO A 140 3.38 6.32 -22.78
N LEU A 141 2.10 6.42 -22.38
CA LEU A 141 1.08 7.16 -23.14
C LEU A 141 1.33 8.67 -23.09
N HIS A 142 1.95 9.17 -22.02
CA HIS A 142 2.25 10.59 -21.87
C HIS A 142 3.66 10.98 -22.34
N THR A 143 4.60 10.03 -22.34
CA THR A 143 6.02 10.33 -22.65
C THR A 143 6.44 9.90 -24.04
N THR A 144 5.70 9.00 -24.67
CA THR A 144 6.07 8.50 -25.99
C THR A 144 5.32 9.27 -27.07
N ASP A 145 6.08 9.93 -27.94
CA ASP A 145 5.52 10.47 -29.18
C ASP A 145 5.17 9.29 -30.10
N PHE A 146 3.89 8.87 -30.05
CA PHE A 146 3.36 7.73 -30.80
C PHE A 146 3.58 7.86 -32.31
N SER A 147 3.91 9.05 -32.84
CA SER A 147 4.24 9.24 -34.24
C SER A 147 5.51 8.49 -34.65
N GLN A 148 6.49 8.37 -33.74
CA GLN A 148 7.74 7.64 -34.00
C GLN A 148 7.55 6.12 -33.87
N LEU A 149 6.69 5.66 -32.97
CA LEU A 149 6.39 4.22 -32.81
C LEU A 149 5.59 3.65 -34.00
N ARG A 150 4.76 4.50 -34.62
CA ARG A 150 3.93 4.07 -35.77
C ARG A 150 4.77 3.70 -37.00
N ASN A 151 5.95 4.30 -37.15
CA ASN A 151 6.84 3.98 -38.27
C ASN A 151 7.69 2.71 -38.07
N ASN A 152 7.92 2.30 -36.82
CA ASN A 152 8.72 1.11 -36.50
C ASN A 152 7.88 -0.14 -36.15
N GLN A 153 6.57 0.01 -35.99
CA GLN A 153 5.66 -1.02 -35.45
C GLN A 153 5.15 -2.07 -36.45
N ASN A 154 5.48 -1.96 -37.73
CA ASN A 154 4.88 -2.91 -38.67
C ASN A 154 5.44 -4.35 -38.58
N LYS A 155 6.47 -4.63 -37.78
CA LYS A 155 7.04 -5.98 -37.69
C LYS A 155 7.10 -6.61 -36.30
N SER A 156 7.21 -5.86 -35.20
CA SER A 156 7.50 -6.45 -33.88
C SER A 156 6.30 -6.63 -32.96
N PHE A 157 5.40 -5.65 -32.90
CA PHE A 157 4.27 -5.69 -31.95
C PHE A 157 3.14 -6.63 -32.39
N LYS A 158 2.87 -6.71 -33.69
CA LYS A 158 1.91 -7.71 -34.23
C LYS A 158 2.39 -9.14 -34.00
N GLY A 159 3.70 -9.36 -34.01
CA GLY A 159 4.30 -10.66 -33.70
C GLY A 159 4.15 -11.05 -32.22
N LEU A 160 4.30 -10.09 -31.32
CA LEU A 160 4.15 -10.32 -29.88
C LEU A 160 2.69 -10.59 -29.50
N LEU A 161 1.76 -9.76 -29.98
CA LEU A 161 0.32 -9.96 -29.76
C LEU A 161 -0.17 -11.29 -30.33
N LYS A 162 0.35 -11.70 -31.52
CA LYS A 162 0.01 -12.99 -32.11
C LYS A 162 0.55 -14.16 -31.27
N LYS A 163 1.75 -14.04 -30.67
CA LYS A 163 2.30 -15.04 -29.75
C LYS A 163 1.48 -15.13 -28.46
N ILE A 164 1.11 -14.00 -27.85
CA ILE A 164 0.30 -13.96 -26.62
C ILE A 164 -1.08 -14.58 -26.89
N ARG A 165 -1.73 -14.20 -27.99
CA ARG A 165 -3.02 -14.76 -28.39
C ARG A 165 -2.95 -16.28 -28.60
N HIS A 166 -1.93 -16.76 -29.30
CA HIS A 166 -1.73 -18.18 -29.54
C HIS A 166 -1.43 -18.98 -28.26
N THR A 167 -0.73 -18.37 -27.30
CA THR A 167 -0.47 -19.00 -25.99
C THR A 167 -1.77 -19.11 -25.17
N ILE A 168 -2.63 -18.11 -25.22
CA ILE A 168 -3.93 -18.13 -24.54
C ILE A 168 -4.89 -19.13 -25.17
N GLU A 169 -4.94 -19.18 -26.53
CA GLU A 169 -5.79 -20.14 -27.24
C GLU A 169 -5.37 -21.61 -27.05
N ASN A 170 -4.10 -21.86 -26.70
CA ASN A 170 -3.59 -23.21 -26.41
C ASN A 170 -3.66 -23.59 -24.91
N MET A 171 -4.13 -22.70 -24.03
CA MET A 171 -4.29 -22.96 -22.59
C MET A 171 -5.75 -23.25 -22.20
N PHE A 172 -6.67 -23.17 -23.15
CA PHE A 172 -8.08 -23.52 -23.02
C PHE A 172 -8.49 -24.43 -24.17
#